data_3f9fd4a1fdba98f907a64741868d3b7d
#
_entry.id   3f9fd4a1fdba98f907a64741868d3b7d
#
_cell.length_a   1.000
_cell.length_b   1.000
_cell.length_c   1.000
_cell.angle_alpha   90.00
_cell.angle_beta   90.00
_cell.angle_gamma   90.00
#
_symmetry.space_group_name_H-M   'P 1'
#
loop_
_entity.id
_entity.type
_entity.pdbx_description
1 polymer ?
#
loop_
_entity_poly.entity_id
_entity_poly.type
_entity_poly.pdbx_seq_one_letter_code
_entity_poly.pdbx_strand_id
1 'polypeptide(L)'
;MKKKTYAVLGLGRFGMPLATKLAQSGADVIGVDMDEERVRAFREYSEYAFVAKKLTKEVLEDIGIQDCDVAVICIGSRVETSILVTLNILNLGVPNVISKASSAEQGEVLRRLGADVVYPERDMALRTAKKILRENLVDYLSIGKDIEIIEIEISNKMVNKTILELDLRKKYKLNVIAIRHDEDSDIEVRPDCILHEGDTIAVIGREENVTRFVDDYS
;
A
#
# COMPACT_ATOMS: atom_id res chain seq x y z
N MET A 1 4.10 -24.30 -7.84
CA MET A 1 5.05 -23.20 -7.50
C MET A 1 5.49 -23.41 -6.07
N LYS A 2 6.79 -23.22 -5.75
CA LYS A 2 7.26 -23.27 -4.36
C LYS A 2 6.56 -22.15 -3.57
N LYS A 3 5.99 -22.49 -2.43
CA LYS A 3 5.33 -21.53 -1.54
C LYS A 3 6.41 -20.59 -0.99
N LYS A 4 6.22 -19.27 -1.11
CA LYS A 4 7.20 -18.30 -0.57
C LYS A 4 7.04 -18.17 0.93
N THR A 5 8.17 -18.06 1.62
CA THR A 5 8.25 -17.84 3.06
C THR A 5 8.59 -16.38 3.36
N TYR A 6 7.82 -15.78 4.26
CA TYR A 6 7.97 -14.40 4.67
C TYR A 6 8.27 -14.29 6.15
N ALA A 7 9.15 -13.37 6.53
CA ALA A 7 9.33 -12.96 7.91
C ALA A 7 8.81 -11.55 8.13
N VAL A 8 8.01 -11.32 9.17
CA VAL A 8 7.54 -9.98 9.57
C VAL A 8 7.99 -9.71 11.01
N LEU A 9 8.90 -8.77 11.16
CA LEU A 9 9.50 -8.40 12.43
C LEU A 9 8.89 -7.11 12.96
N GLY A 10 8.09 -7.21 13.99
CA GLY A 10 7.27 -6.15 14.57
C GLY A 10 5.80 -6.27 14.12
N LEU A 11 4.95 -6.87 14.97
CA LEU A 11 3.52 -7.07 14.74
C LEU A 11 2.69 -5.89 15.29
N GLY A 12 3.14 -4.68 14.99
CA GLY A 12 2.44 -3.45 15.33
C GLY A 12 1.36 -3.09 14.29
N ARG A 13 0.94 -1.80 14.29
CA ARG A 13 -0.13 -1.27 13.40
C ARG A 13 0.10 -1.49 11.91
N PHE A 14 1.34 -1.59 11.46
CA PHE A 14 1.70 -1.88 10.07
C PHE A 14 1.97 -3.38 9.86
N GLY A 15 2.79 -3.99 10.76
CA GLY A 15 3.23 -5.37 10.58
C GLY A 15 2.13 -6.42 10.78
N MET A 16 1.22 -6.22 11.74
CA MET A 16 0.13 -7.17 11.98
C MET A 16 -0.79 -7.33 10.75
N PRO A 17 -1.39 -6.27 10.19
CA PRO A 17 -2.23 -6.42 9.01
C PRO A 17 -1.48 -6.95 7.79
N LEU A 18 -0.18 -6.59 7.63
CA LEU A 18 0.67 -7.14 6.59
C LEU A 18 0.86 -8.66 6.75
N ALA A 19 1.29 -9.10 7.92
CA ALA A 19 1.53 -10.52 8.21
C ALA A 19 0.24 -11.35 8.06
N THR A 20 -0.87 -10.85 8.59
CA THR A 20 -2.19 -11.49 8.48
C THR A 20 -2.61 -11.64 7.02
N LYS A 21 -2.46 -10.57 6.21
CA LYS A 21 -2.85 -10.64 4.79
C LYS A 21 -1.99 -11.62 4.01
N LEU A 22 -0.69 -11.68 4.27
CA LEU A 22 0.21 -12.67 3.66
C LEU A 22 -0.21 -14.10 4.03
N ALA A 23 -0.47 -14.38 5.31
CA ALA A 23 -0.90 -15.69 5.79
C ALA A 23 -2.25 -16.10 5.18
N GLN A 24 -3.24 -15.21 5.16
CA GLN A 24 -4.55 -15.43 4.51
C GLN A 24 -4.44 -15.68 3.01
N SER A 25 -3.41 -15.15 2.36
CA SER A 25 -3.13 -15.42 0.94
C SER A 25 -2.44 -16.78 0.73
N GLY A 26 -2.29 -17.58 1.78
CA GLY A 26 -1.71 -18.92 1.73
C GLY A 26 -0.18 -18.96 1.81
N ALA A 27 0.50 -17.84 2.11
CA ALA A 27 1.94 -17.81 2.31
C ALA A 27 2.35 -18.42 3.68
N ASP A 28 3.60 -18.90 3.78
CA ASP A 28 4.19 -19.24 5.08
C ASP A 28 4.78 -17.97 5.69
N VAL A 29 4.32 -17.60 6.88
CA VAL A 29 4.70 -16.34 7.51
C VAL A 29 5.25 -16.56 8.91
N ILE A 30 6.50 -16.15 9.13
CA ILE A 30 7.12 -16.05 10.45
C ILE A 30 6.80 -14.67 11.01
N GLY A 31 6.05 -14.60 12.11
CA GLY A 31 5.74 -13.36 12.82
C GLY A 31 6.55 -13.22 14.10
N VAL A 32 7.23 -12.09 14.30
CA VAL A 32 8.06 -11.86 15.49
C VAL A 32 7.71 -10.51 16.11
N ASP A 33 7.42 -10.50 17.40
CA ASP A 33 7.28 -9.28 18.20
C ASP A 33 7.80 -9.49 19.62
N MET A 34 8.11 -8.40 20.32
CA MET A 34 8.46 -8.46 21.76
C MET A 34 7.23 -8.55 22.66
N ASP A 35 6.06 -8.20 22.15
CA ASP A 35 4.77 -8.18 22.83
C ASP A 35 4.09 -9.54 22.66
N GLU A 36 3.91 -10.24 23.76
CA GLU A 36 3.32 -11.58 23.78
C GLU A 36 1.86 -11.59 23.35
N GLU A 37 1.09 -10.54 23.62
CA GLU A 37 -0.31 -10.44 23.22
C GLU A 37 -0.45 -10.35 21.71
N ARG A 38 0.42 -9.57 21.06
CA ARG A 38 0.46 -9.47 19.60
C ARG A 38 0.85 -10.78 18.95
N VAL A 39 1.86 -11.44 19.49
CA VAL A 39 2.26 -12.77 19.00
C VAL A 39 1.14 -13.78 19.16
N ARG A 40 0.44 -13.77 20.30
CA ARG A 40 -0.71 -14.63 20.53
C ARG A 40 -1.84 -14.38 19.55
N ALA A 41 -2.14 -13.12 19.25
CA ALA A 41 -3.14 -12.76 18.24
C ALA A 41 -2.74 -13.25 16.84
N PHE A 42 -1.45 -13.15 16.49
CA PHE A 42 -0.98 -13.61 15.19
C PHE A 42 -0.97 -15.15 15.04
N ARG A 43 -0.94 -15.91 16.14
CA ARG A 43 -1.02 -17.40 16.13
C ARG A 43 -2.33 -17.91 15.52
N GLU A 44 -3.37 -17.11 15.44
CA GLU A 44 -4.60 -17.47 14.74
C GLU A 44 -4.39 -17.62 13.22
N TYR A 45 -3.32 -17.03 12.67
CA TYR A 45 -3.02 -17.00 11.24
C TYR A 45 -1.77 -17.80 10.85
N SER A 46 -0.84 -18.04 11.81
CA SER A 46 0.40 -18.78 11.56
C SER A 46 0.90 -19.45 12.83
N GLU A 47 1.34 -20.70 12.69
CA GLU A 47 2.02 -21.45 13.77
C GLU A 47 3.42 -20.89 14.06
N TYR A 48 4.02 -20.16 13.11
CA TYR A 48 5.37 -19.58 13.21
C TYR A 48 5.31 -18.17 13.81
N ALA A 49 4.88 -18.08 15.07
CA ALA A 49 4.76 -16.80 15.79
C ALA A 49 5.62 -16.82 17.07
N PHE A 50 6.62 -15.96 17.13
CA PHE A 50 7.67 -15.96 18.13
C PHE A 50 7.73 -14.69 18.95
N VAL A 51 7.85 -14.82 20.27
CA VAL A 51 8.13 -13.70 21.16
C VAL A 51 9.63 -13.53 21.26
N ALA A 52 10.17 -12.37 20.83
CA ALA A 52 11.58 -12.07 20.93
C ALA A 52 11.81 -10.63 21.45
N LYS A 53 12.36 -10.51 22.66
CA LYS A 53 12.68 -9.21 23.27
C LYS A 53 13.92 -8.56 22.65
N LYS A 54 14.83 -9.36 22.11
CA LYS A 54 16.03 -8.93 21.39
C LYS A 54 16.12 -9.69 20.07
N LEU A 55 16.46 -9.00 19.00
CA LEU A 55 16.62 -9.56 17.66
C LEU A 55 18.10 -9.55 17.28
N THR A 56 18.90 -10.30 18.07
CA THR A 56 20.32 -10.54 17.74
C THR A 56 20.40 -11.49 16.55
N LYS A 57 21.60 -11.60 15.95
CA LYS A 57 21.79 -12.49 14.80
C LYS A 57 21.47 -13.94 15.17
N GLU A 58 21.91 -14.39 16.33
CA GLU A 58 21.70 -15.76 16.84
C GLU A 58 20.20 -16.04 17.00
N VAL A 59 19.43 -15.13 17.59
CA VAL A 59 17.97 -15.27 17.75
C VAL A 59 17.27 -15.33 16.39
N LEU A 60 17.71 -14.55 15.42
CA LEU A 60 17.14 -14.58 14.06
C LEU A 60 17.45 -15.90 13.35
N GLU A 61 18.67 -16.45 13.54
CA GLU A 61 19.07 -17.76 13.03
C GLU A 61 18.25 -18.90 13.67
N ASP A 62 18.07 -18.87 14.99
CA ASP A 62 17.29 -19.86 15.73
C ASP A 62 15.80 -19.90 15.28
N ILE A 63 15.25 -18.75 14.91
CA ILE A 63 13.88 -18.64 14.39
C ILE A 63 13.78 -19.10 12.91
N GLY A 64 14.90 -19.19 12.20
CA GLY A 64 14.94 -19.62 10.80
C GLY A 64 14.72 -18.49 9.79
N ILE A 65 15.07 -17.23 10.15
CA ILE A 65 14.87 -16.07 9.27
C ILE A 65 15.70 -16.17 7.98
N GLN A 66 16.86 -16.81 8.03
CA GLN A 66 17.75 -17.03 6.86
C GLN A 66 17.10 -17.85 5.75
N ASP A 67 16.08 -18.64 6.07
CA ASP A 67 15.38 -19.51 5.11
C ASP A 67 14.18 -18.81 4.43
N CYS A 68 13.93 -17.53 4.79
CA CYS A 68 12.85 -16.75 4.21
C CYS A 68 13.21 -16.15 2.84
N ASP A 69 12.25 -16.12 1.92
CA ASP A 69 12.40 -15.44 0.63
C ASP A 69 12.32 -13.90 0.77
N VAL A 70 11.59 -13.42 1.79
CA VAL A 70 11.37 -11.99 2.05
C VAL A 70 11.33 -11.75 3.56
N ALA A 71 12.03 -10.71 4.03
CA ALA A 71 11.91 -10.22 5.40
C ALA A 71 11.43 -8.77 5.42
N VAL A 72 10.42 -8.48 6.24
CA VAL A 72 9.86 -7.13 6.41
C VAL A 72 10.07 -6.66 7.85
N ILE A 73 10.87 -5.62 8.03
CA ILE A 73 11.18 -5.01 9.32
C ILE A 73 10.21 -3.87 9.58
N CYS A 74 9.28 -4.08 10.51
CA CYS A 74 8.19 -3.16 10.84
C CYS A 74 8.41 -2.43 12.18
N ILE A 75 9.65 -2.38 12.67
CA ILE A 75 10.04 -1.76 13.94
C ILE A 75 10.08 -0.24 13.75
N GLY A 76 9.08 0.49 14.25
CA GLY A 76 8.98 1.93 14.04
C GLY A 76 9.52 2.81 15.16
N SER A 77 9.42 2.36 16.43
CA SER A 77 9.69 3.20 17.61
C SER A 77 11.16 3.29 18.01
N ARG A 78 12.02 2.43 17.49
CA ARG A 78 13.46 2.35 17.82
C ARG A 78 14.29 2.28 16.53
N VAL A 79 14.74 3.45 16.07
CA VAL A 79 15.50 3.60 14.81
C VAL A 79 16.78 2.74 14.84
N GLU A 80 17.54 2.80 15.93
CA GLU A 80 18.75 1.99 16.09
C GLU A 80 18.46 0.49 15.97
N THR A 81 17.45 0.00 16.68
CA THR A 81 17.05 -1.43 16.60
C THR A 81 16.65 -1.82 15.19
N SER A 82 15.88 -0.96 14.49
CA SER A 82 15.47 -1.20 13.10
C SER A 82 16.68 -1.34 12.18
N ILE A 83 17.66 -0.46 12.29
CA ILE A 83 18.88 -0.49 11.48
C ILE A 83 19.71 -1.75 11.76
N LEU A 84 19.93 -2.07 13.03
CA LEU A 84 20.72 -3.26 13.41
C LEU A 84 20.06 -4.57 13.00
N VAL A 85 18.74 -4.69 13.17
CA VAL A 85 17.98 -5.87 12.74
C VAL A 85 18.02 -6.00 11.22
N THR A 86 17.88 -4.90 10.48
CA THR A 86 17.99 -4.91 9.02
C THR A 86 19.37 -5.39 8.57
N LEU A 87 20.44 -4.89 9.19
CA LEU A 87 21.81 -5.31 8.91
C LEU A 87 22.01 -6.82 9.19
N ASN A 88 21.51 -7.30 10.33
CA ASN A 88 21.61 -8.72 10.68
C ASN A 88 20.92 -9.61 9.64
N ILE A 89 19.71 -9.25 9.21
CA ILE A 89 18.93 -10.02 8.22
C ILE A 89 19.60 -10.01 6.85
N LEU A 90 20.16 -8.88 6.42
CA LEU A 90 20.96 -8.81 5.19
C LEU A 90 22.20 -9.71 5.27
N ASN A 91 22.89 -9.72 6.43
CA ASN A 91 24.05 -10.58 6.66
C ASN A 91 23.69 -12.08 6.76
N LEU A 92 22.45 -12.42 7.07
CA LEU A 92 21.91 -13.79 7.00
C LEU A 92 21.62 -14.24 5.57
N GLY A 93 21.71 -13.33 4.58
CA GLY A 93 21.54 -13.66 3.18
C GLY A 93 20.09 -13.73 2.70
N VAL A 94 19.13 -13.18 3.45
CA VAL A 94 17.74 -13.08 2.98
C VAL A 94 17.69 -12.26 1.69
N PRO A 95 17.14 -12.80 0.59
CA PRO A 95 17.29 -12.19 -0.74
C PRO A 95 16.53 -10.86 -0.91
N ASN A 96 15.41 -10.69 -0.20
CA ASN A 96 14.59 -9.48 -0.29
C ASN A 96 14.31 -8.94 1.11
N VAL A 97 14.85 -7.79 1.44
CA VAL A 97 14.70 -7.15 2.75
C VAL A 97 14.02 -5.81 2.59
N ILE A 98 12.86 -5.65 3.22
CA ILE A 98 12.07 -4.42 3.21
C ILE A 98 12.06 -3.86 4.62
N SER A 99 12.41 -2.59 4.80
CA SER A 99 12.41 -1.94 6.11
C SER A 99 11.52 -0.71 6.12
N LYS A 100 10.72 -0.62 7.19
CA LYS A 100 9.93 0.56 7.48
C LYS A 100 10.84 1.66 8.03
N ALA A 101 10.76 2.86 7.46
CA ALA A 101 11.42 4.06 7.97
C ALA A 101 10.40 5.07 8.49
N SER A 102 10.76 5.79 9.55
CA SER A 102 10.00 6.88 10.15
C SER A 102 10.53 8.25 9.75
N SER A 103 11.75 8.34 9.22
CA SER A 103 12.36 9.58 8.72
C SER A 103 13.13 9.35 7.41
N ALA A 104 13.44 10.43 6.70
CA ALA A 104 14.23 10.37 5.46
C ALA A 104 15.67 9.90 5.73
N GLU A 105 16.27 10.34 6.84
CA GLU A 105 17.62 9.96 7.24
C GLU A 105 17.71 8.46 7.56
N GLN A 106 16.75 7.93 8.34
CA GLN A 106 16.66 6.49 8.57
C GLN A 106 16.55 5.72 7.27
N GLY A 107 15.67 6.16 6.36
CA GLY A 107 15.50 5.50 5.08
C GLY A 107 16.74 5.56 4.19
N GLU A 108 17.50 6.64 4.25
CA GLU A 108 18.79 6.73 3.53
C GLU A 108 19.79 5.69 4.04
N VAL A 109 19.91 5.54 5.38
CA VAL A 109 20.78 4.52 5.98
C VAL A 109 20.35 3.12 5.57
N LEU A 110 19.05 2.80 5.66
CA LEU A 110 18.51 1.49 5.31
C LEU A 110 18.74 1.13 3.82
N ARG A 111 18.58 2.10 2.91
CA ARG A 111 18.89 1.89 1.47
C ARG A 111 20.38 1.64 1.24
N ARG A 112 21.26 2.37 1.93
CA ARG A 112 22.71 2.14 1.82
C ARG A 112 23.14 0.79 2.34
N LEU A 113 22.40 0.20 3.29
CA LEU A 113 22.60 -1.17 3.73
C LEU A 113 22.15 -2.21 2.69
N GLY A 114 21.29 -1.83 1.75
CA GLY A 114 20.77 -2.71 0.70
C GLY A 114 19.31 -3.13 0.90
N ALA A 115 18.57 -2.52 1.82
CA ALA A 115 17.16 -2.81 2.00
C ALA A 115 16.26 -1.89 1.14
N ASP A 116 15.14 -2.40 0.68
CA ASP A 116 14.04 -1.59 0.20
C ASP A 116 13.37 -0.85 1.36
N VAL A 117 12.92 0.39 1.12
CA VAL A 117 12.39 1.23 2.19
C VAL A 117 10.98 1.69 1.91
N VAL A 118 10.09 1.50 2.89
CA VAL A 118 8.71 1.99 2.87
C VAL A 118 8.47 3.01 3.98
N TYR A 119 7.58 3.99 3.70
CA TYR A 119 7.20 5.07 4.63
C TYR A 119 5.68 5.11 4.82
N PRO A 120 5.08 4.10 5.49
CA PRO A 120 3.62 3.93 5.51
C PRO A 120 2.88 5.17 6.04
N GLU A 121 3.38 5.81 7.09
CA GLU A 121 2.75 6.98 7.68
C GLU A 121 2.81 8.19 6.75
N ARG A 122 3.96 8.44 6.12
CA ARG A 122 4.12 9.55 5.17
C ARG A 122 3.26 9.34 3.93
N ASP A 123 3.31 8.14 3.36
CA ASP A 123 2.62 7.82 2.13
C ASP A 123 1.11 7.87 2.34
N MET A 124 0.62 7.39 3.51
CA MET A 124 -0.79 7.51 3.88
C MET A 124 -1.20 8.97 4.19
N ALA A 125 -0.34 9.75 4.84
CA ALA A 125 -0.61 11.17 5.09
C ALA A 125 -0.76 11.97 3.79
N LEU A 126 0.14 11.74 2.81
CA LEU A 126 0.05 12.36 1.49
C LEU A 126 -1.22 11.94 0.74
N ARG A 127 -1.58 10.65 0.83
CA ARG A 127 -2.83 10.13 0.27
C ARG A 127 -4.05 10.79 0.91
N THR A 128 -4.07 10.91 2.23
CA THR A 128 -5.14 11.57 2.97
C THR A 128 -5.25 13.06 2.61
N ALA A 129 -4.10 13.76 2.51
CA ALA A 129 -4.08 15.17 2.13
C ALA A 129 -4.67 15.40 0.72
N LYS A 130 -4.29 14.60 -0.28
CA LYS A 130 -4.89 14.67 -1.63
C LYS A 130 -6.41 14.47 -1.59
N LYS A 131 -6.88 13.52 -0.76
CA LYS A 131 -8.31 13.24 -0.61
C LYS A 131 -9.07 14.38 0.06
N ILE A 132 -8.49 15.03 1.07
CA ILE A 132 -9.10 16.20 1.75
C ILE A 132 -9.14 17.44 0.84
N LEU A 133 -8.13 17.62 0.01
CA LEU A 133 -8.03 18.77 -0.90
C LEU A 133 -9.01 18.68 -2.10
N ARG A 134 -9.55 17.51 -2.40
CA ARG A 134 -10.45 17.26 -3.53
C ARG A 134 -11.72 16.61 -2.98
N GLU A 135 -12.76 17.40 -2.74
CA GLU A 135 -14.00 16.98 -2.07
C GLU A 135 -14.66 15.75 -2.72
N ASN A 136 -14.63 15.67 -4.07
CA ASN A 136 -15.24 14.56 -4.82
C ASN A 136 -14.30 13.37 -5.04
N LEU A 137 -13.06 13.39 -4.50
CA LEU A 137 -12.10 12.31 -4.69
C LEU A 137 -12.42 11.13 -3.76
N VAL A 138 -12.86 10.02 -4.32
CA VAL A 138 -13.10 8.77 -3.59
C VAL A 138 -11.77 8.06 -3.34
N ASP A 139 -10.98 7.84 -4.40
CA ASP A 139 -9.65 7.22 -4.29
C ASP A 139 -8.74 7.60 -5.47
N TYR A 140 -7.43 7.33 -5.35
CA TYR A 140 -6.49 7.51 -6.43
C TYR A 140 -5.31 6.54 -6.37
N LEU A 141 -4.72 6.27 -7.53
CA LEU A 141 -3.51 5.49 -7.70
C LEU A 141 -2.55 6.21 -8.65
N SER A 142 -1.33 6.50 -8.20
CA SER A 142 -0.28 7.05 -9.06
C SER A 142 0.47 5.92 -9.78
N ILE A 143 0.62 6.04 -11.10
CA ILE A 143 1.38 5.12 -11.95
C ILE A 143 2.62 5.86 -12.45
N GLY A 144 3.78 5.50 -11.90
CA GLY A 144 5.03 6.21 -12.23
C GLY A 144 5.05 7.62 -11.66
N LYS A 145 5.51 8.60 -12.47
CA LYS A 145 5.75 9.97 -11.99
C LYS A 145 4.63 10.96 -12.34
N ASP A 146 3.89 10.72 -13.38
CA ASP A 146 3.01 11.71 -14.01
C ASP A 146 1.64 11.17 -14.46
N ILE A 147 1.35 9.90 -14.22
CA ILE A 147 0.05 9.29 -14.56
C ILE A 147 -0.71 8.98 -13.28
N GLU A 148 -1.97 9.36 -13.24
CA GLU A 148 -2.89 9.04 -12.14
C GLU A 148 -4.13 8.32 -12.68
N ILE A 149 -4.59 7.35 -11.90
CA ILE A 149 -5.97 6.87 -11.94
C ILE A 149 -6.65 7.52 -10.75
N ILE A 150 -7.80 8.15 -10.99
CA ILE A 150 -8.63 8.68 -9.90
C ILE A 150 -10.03 8.13 -10.01
N GLU A 151 -10.64 7.92 -8.87
CA GLU A 151 -12.07 7.65 -8.72
C GLU A 151 -12.71 8.86 -8.08
N ILE A 152 -13.70 9.44 -8.76
CA ILE A 152 -14.41 10.64 -8.29
C ILE A 152 -15.92 10.40 -8.29
N GLU A 153 -16.59 10.98 -7.32
CA GLU A 153 -18.03 11.10 -7.29
C GLU A 153 -18.50 12.12 -8.33
N ILE A 154 -19.61 11.81 -8.98
CA ILE A 154 -20.17 12.63 -10.04
C ILE A 154 -20.77 13.91 -9.44
N SER A 155 -20.30 15.06 -9.91
CA SER A 155 -20.88 16.34 -9.54
C SER A 155 -22.19 16.62 -10.30
N ASN A 156 -23.00 17.54 -9.80
CA ASN A 156 -24.24 17.98 -10.43
C ASN A 156 -24.06 18.42 -11.90
N LYS A 157 -22.85 18.88 -12.27
CA LYS A 157 -22.51 19.29 -13.65
C LYS A 157 -22.42 18.10 -14.62
N MET A 158 -22.33 16.88 -14.10
CA MET A 158 -22.15 15.64 -14.87
C MET A 158 -23.42 14.78 -14.88
N VAL A 159 -24.32 14.96 -13.92
CA VAL A 159 -25.58 14.20 -13.80
C VAL A 159 -26.42 14.31 -15.08
N ASN A 160 -27.01 13.18 -15.50
CA ASN A 160 -27.80 13.02 -16.72
C ASN A 160 -27.07 13.29 -18.04
N LYS A 161 -25.73 13.32 -18.02
CA LYS A 161 -24.92 13.41 -19.24
C LYS A 161 -24.35 12.04 -19.60
N THR A 162 -24.18 11.82 -20.88
CA THR A 162 -23.48 10.65 -21.38
C THR A 162 -21.97 10.86 -21.33
N ILE A 163 -21.21 9.76 -21.35
CA ILE A 163 -19.74 9.82 -21.47
C ILE A 163 -19.31 10.56 -22.74
N LEU A 164 -20.06 10.40 -23.82
CA LEU A 164 -19.83 11.10 -25.10
C LEU A 164 -20.00 12.62 -24.95
N GLU A 165 -21.06 13.10 -24.29
CA GLU A 165 -21.33 14.53 -24.08
C GLU A 165 -20.30 15.18 -23.17
N LEU A 166 -19.77 14.46 -22.18
CA LEU A 166 -18.69 14.96 -21.33
C LEU A 166 -17.39 15.16 -22.12
N ASP A 167 -17.16 14.34 -23.14
CA ASP A 167 -16.00 14.38 -24.06
C ASP A 167 -14.65 14.53 -23.34
N LEU A 168 -14.49 13.76 -22.26
CA LEU A 168 -13.33 13.83 -21.36
C LEU A 168 -12.01 13.56 -22.09
N ARG A 169 -12.07 12.68 -23.09
CA ARG A 169 -10.90 12.33 -23.89
C ARG A 169 -10.38 13.49 -24.72
N LYS A 170 -11.26 14.26 -25.32
CA LYS A 170 -10.88 15.40 -26.18
C LYS A 170 -10.53 16.62 -25.35
N LYS A 171 -11.36 16.93 -24.32
CA LYS A 171 -11.21 18.13 -23.48
C LYS A 171 -10.03 18.04 -22.54
N TYR A 172 -9.86 16.88 -21.85
CA TYR A 172 -8.92 16.71 -20.75
C TYR A 172 -7.85 15.63 -21.02
N LYS A 173 -7.91 14.94 -22.17
CA LYS A 173 -7.01 13.81 -22.45
C LYS A 173 -7.11 12.66 -21.40
N LEU A 174 -8.29 12.49 -20.82
CA LEU A 174 -8.60 11.45 -19.86
C LEU A 174 -9.37 10.32 -20.52
N ASN A 175 -9.08 9.09 -20.11
CA ASN A 175 -9.90 7.94 -20.49
C ASN A 175 -10.73 7.51 -19.27
N VAL A 176 -12.03 7.31 -19.45
CA VAL A 176 -12.88 6.67 -18.45
C VAL A 176 -12.63 5.16 -18.52
N ILE A 177 -12.32 4.56 -17.39
CA ILE A 177 -11.97 3.13 -17.30
C ILE A 177 -13.00 2.31 -16.52
N ALA A 178 -13.83 2.96 -15.71
CA ALA A 178 -14.95 2.31 -15.04
C ALA A 178 -16.00 3.36 -14.65
N ILE A 179 -17.25 2.88 -14.50
CA ILE A 179 -18.34 3.62 -13.84
C ILE A 179 -18.83 2.69 -12.73
N ARG A 180 -19.06 3.23 -11.54
CA ARG A 180 -19.67 2.48 -10.44
C ARG A 180 -21.03 3.08 -10.11
N HIS A 181 -22.04 2.21 -10.13
CA HIS A 181 -23.40 2.46 -9.71
C HIS A 181 -23.62 1.68 -8.40
N ASP A 182 -23.78 2.35 -7.29
CA ASP A 182 -23.87 1.73 -5.96
C ASP A 182 -22.71 0.75 -5.67
N GLU A 183 -22.99 -0.57 -5.57
CA GLU A 183 -21.98 -1.62 -5.35
C GLU A 183 -21.47 -2.27 -6.66
N ASP A 184 -22.14 -2.03 -7.80
CA ASP A 184 -21.79 -2.61 -9.09
C ASP A 184 -20.84 -1.71 -9.88
N SER A 185 -19.80 -2.31 -10.45
CA SER A 185 -18.82 -1.60 -11.28
C SER A 185 -18.84 -2.11 -12.72
N ASP A 186 -19.08 -1.20 -13.67
CA ASP A 186 -18.99 -1.48 -15.10
C ASP A 186 -17.63 -0.99 -15.64
N ILE A 187 -16.85 -1.91 -16.21
CA ILE A 187 -15.56 -1.64 -16.85
C ILE A 187 -15.68 -1.56 -18.39
N GLU A 188 -16.84 -1.91 -18.96
CA GLU A 188 -17.13 -1.80 -20.39
C GLU A 188 -17.84 -0.48 -20.69
N VAL A 189 -17.16 0.62 -20.36
CA VAL A 189 -17.74 1.97 -20.48
C VAL A 189 -18.03 2.32 -21.93
N ARG A 190 -19.31 2.44 -22.27
CA ARG A 190 -19.77 2.84 -23.60
C ARG A 190 -20.00 4.36 -23.68
N PRO A 191 -19.89 4.95 -24.88
CA PRO A 191 -20.10 6.38 -25.07
C PRO A 191 -21.51 6.87 -24.70
N ASP A 192 -22.52 5.99 -24.79
CA ASP A 192 -23.93 6.27 -24.50
C ASP A 192 -24.32 6.02 -23.03
N CYS A 193 -23.40 5.57 -22.19
CA CYS A 193 -23.64 5.43 -20.75
C CYS A 193 -23.99 6.79 -20.13
N ILE A 194 -25.14 6.84 -19.46
CA ILE A 194 -25.64 8.02 -18.74
C ILE A 194 -25.18 7.94 -17.30
N LEU A 195 -24.71 9.05 -16.76
CA LEU A 195 -24.27 9.17 -15.38
C LEU A 195 -25.42 9.65 -14.49
N HIS A 196 -25.60 9.04 -13.33
CA HIS A 196 -26.66 9.34 -12.36
C HIS A 196 -26.06 9.91 -11.07
N GLU A 197 -26.87 10.61 -10.31
CA GLU A 197 -26.49 11.11 -8.98
C GLU A 197 -26.06 9.94 -8.08
N GLY A 198 -24.93 10.08 -7.38
CA GLY A 198 -24.33 9.04 -6.55
C GLY A 198 -23.37 8.10 -7.27
N ASP A 199 -23.33 8.14 -8.61
CA ASP A 199 -22.34 7.36 -9.37
C ASP A 199 -20.91 7.85 -9.08
N THR A 200 -19.94 6.96 -9.29
CA THR A 200 -18.53 7.35 -9.38
C THR A 200 -17.95 6.94 -10.72
N ILE A 201 -16.99 7.72 -11.21
CA ILE A 201 -16.22 7.37 -12.40
C ILE A 201 -14.74 7.22 -12.06
N ALA A 202 -14.13 6.20 -12.63
CA ALA A 202 -12.68 6.03 -12.61
C ALA A 202 -12.10 6.53 -13.94
N VAL A 203 -11.16 7.47 -13.86
CA VAL A 203 -10.48 8.03 -15.03
C VAL A 203 -8.97 7.89 -14.90
N ILE A 204 -8.29 7.73 -16.04
CA ILE A 204 -6.84 7.68 -16.14
C ILE A 204 -6.31 8.78 -17.04
N GLY A 205 -5.24 9.45 -16.62
CA GLY A 205 -4.52 10.44 -17.40
C GLY A 205 -3.33 11.05 -16.69
N ARG A 206 -2.76 12.10 -17.26
CA ARG A 206 -1.66 12.84 -16.62
C ARG A 206 -2.18 13.66 -15.45
N GLU A 207 -1.39 13.78 -14.38
CA GLU A 207 -1.76 14.50 -13.15
C GLU A 207 -2.27 15.93 -13.45
N GLU A 208 -1.61 16.68 -14.36
CA GLU A 208 -2.03 18.01 -14.78
C GLU A 208 -3.44 18.05 -15.40
N ASN A 209 -3.78 17.03 -16.21
CA ASN A 209 -5.08 16.91 -16.85
C ASN A 209 -6.17 16.49 -15.88
N VAL A 210 -5.81 15.58 -14.97
CA VAL A 210 -6.68 15.14 -13.87
C VAL A 210 -7.03 16.33 -12.97
N THR A 211 -6.04 17.13 -12.58
CA THR A 211 -6.25 18.31 -11.73
C THR A 211 -7.21 19.29 -12.41
N ARG A 212 -6.97 19.65 -13.68
CA ARG A 212 -7.86 20.55 -14.43
C ARG A 212 -9.29 20.02 -14.53
N PHE A 213 -9.45 18.71 -14.74
CA PHE A 213 -10.76 18.09 -14.81
C PHE A 213 -11.49 18.17 -13.46
N VAL A 214 -10.81 17.86 -12.36
CA VAL A 214 -11.39 17.94 -11.01
C VAL A 214 -11.79 19.38 -10.70
N ASP A 215 -10.94 20.37 -10.97
CA ASP A 215 -11.22 21.79 -10.71
C ASP A 215 -12.45 22.30 -11.48
N ASP A 216 -12.66 21.85 -12.74
CA ASP A 216 -13.80 22.26 -13.57
C ASP A 216 -15.12 21.61 -13.13
N TYR A 217 -15.07 20.46 -12.47
CA TYR A 217 -16.23 19.67 -12.05
C TYR A 217 -16.44 19.58 -10.53
N SER A 218 -15.62 20.25 -9.74
CA SER A 218 -15.85 20.46 -8.31
C SER A 218 -16.96 21.46 -8.04
#